data_e00ed88d3583de561acd29586f71459c
#
_entry.id   e00ed88d3583de561acd29586f71459c
#
_cell.length_a   1.000
_cell.length_b   1.000
_cell.length_c   1.000
_cell.angle_alpha   90.00
_cell.angle_beta   90.00
_cell.angle_gamma   90.00
#
_symmetry.space_group_name_H-M   'P 1'
#
loop_
_entity.id
_entity.type
_entity.pdbx_description
1 polymer ?
#
loop_
_entity_poly.entity_id
_entity_poly.type
_entity_poly.pdbx_seq_one_letter_code
_entity_poly.pdbx_strand_id
1 'polypeptide(L)'
;MLAVNHIALATATVLGASLWLEQPFWPPLILFVVVGSLLPDIDHSGSQLGKLVPWTSLLLKHRGATHSLVAVILLAILPGVSSLVNSQWLVVSLFFLGLLGIWLVLVVMQTFLRQTRKLTVNFFSQAQLRLIQLVVLVGLIGWLVSIYFFVLQSDNVRLALWFVWLGYGLHLVGDFLTKEGVPWLWPLKQKFGLGLLVTGGFLEKLLGFGLWIFNIYWLYLVWQTESYWISLD
;
A
#
# COMPACT_ATOMS: atom_id res chain seq x y z
N MET A 1 -2.53 8.05 12.29
CA MET A 1 -3.52 7.17 12.99
C MET A 1 -2.89 5.82 13.33
N LEU A 2 -3.55 4.99 14.17
CA LEU A 2 -3.16 3.59 14.37
C LEU A 2 -3.47 2.77 13.10
N ALA A 3 -2.63 1.79 12.76
CA ALA A 3 -2.80 0.97 11.54
C ALA A 3 -4.18 0.30 11.45
N VAL A 4 -4.70 -0.20 12.58
CA VAL A 4 -6.04 -0.82 12.65
C VAL A 4 -7.16 0.17 12.29
N ASN A 5 -6.99 1.46 12.58
CA ASN A 5 -7.98 2.50 12.27
C ASN A 5 -7.87 2.97 10.81
N HIS A 6 -6.67 2.92 10.21
CA HIS A 6 -6.51 3.12 8.75
C HIS A 6 -7.23 2.03 7.96
N ILE A 7 -7.08 0.77 8.38
CA ILE A 7 -7.82 -0.36 7.79
C ILE A 7 -9.32 -0.12 7.93
N ALA A 8 -9.79 0.19 9.14
CA ALA A 8 -11.22 0.41 9.40
C ALA A 8 -11.80 1.55 8.56
N LEU A 9 -11.07 2.67 8.45
CA LEU A 9 -11.48 3.82 7.63
C LEU A 9 -11.54 3.46 6.15
N ALA A 10 -10.50 2.81 5.64
CA ALA A 10 -10.41 2.46 4.23
C ALA A 10 -11.50 1.46 3.83
N THR A 11 -11.71 0.42 4.63
CA THR A 11 -12.78 -0.56 4.39
C THR A 11 -14.17 0.05 4.52
N ALA A 12 -14.43 0.84 5.56
CA ALA A 12 -15.72 1.50 5.75
C ALA A 12 -16.07 2.45 4.60
N THR A 13 -15.07 3.16 4.06
CA THR A 13 -15.29 4.07 2.93
C THR A 13 -15.71 3.30 1.68
N VAL A 14 -15.03 2.19 1.36
CA VAL A 14 -15.34 1.38 0.19
C VAL A 14 -16.70 0.70 0.33
N LEU A 15 -16.96 0.11 1.48
CA LEU A 15 -18.22 -0.54 1.76
C LEU A 15 -19.39 0.44 1.77
N GLY A 16 -19.21 1.62 2.37
CA GLY A 16 -20.21 2.69 2.35
C GLY A 16 -20.46 3.24 0.94
N ALA A 17 -19.41 3.39 0.13
CA ALA A 17 -19.55 3.81 -1.26
C ALA A 17 -20.32 2.80 -2.11
N SER A 18 -20.08 1.50 -1.93
CA SER A 18 -20.82 0.45 -2.65
C SER A 18 -22.31 0.47 -2.31
N LEU A 19 -22.67 0.71 -1.05
CA LEU A 19 -24.06 0.88 -0.61
C LEU A 19 -24.70 2.11 -1.27
N TRP A 20 -24.00 3.26 -1.18
CA TRP A 20 -24.55 4.52 -1.67
C TRP A 20 -24.73 4.54 -3.18
N LEU A 21 -23.82 3.86 -3.91
CA LEU A 21 -23.87 3.76 -5.37
C LEU A 21 -24.73 2.59 -5.86
N GLU A 22 -25.25 1.76 -4.97
CA GLU A 22 -26.01 0.54 -5.28
C GLU A 22 -25.24 -0.39 -6.25
N GLN A 23 -23.90 -0.37 -6.14
CA GLN A 23 -23.03 -1.18 -7.00
C GLN A 23 -22.64 -2.48 -6.31
N PRO A 24 -22.69 -3.60 -7.04
CA PRO A 24 -22.23 -4.88 -6.50
C PRO A 24 -20.74 -4.75 -6.13
N PHE A 25 -20.37 -5.35 -5.01
CA PHE A 25 -19.02 -5.30 -4.48
C PHE A 25 -18.42 -6.71 -4.45
N TRP A 26 -17.23 -6.83 -5.06
CA TRP A 26 -16.48 -8.08 -5.00
C TRP A 26 -15.63 -8.12 -3.71
N PRO A 27 -15.97 -8.99 -2.72
CA PRO A 27 -15.33 -8.98 -1.40
C PRO A 27 -13.81 -9.09 -1.39
N PRO A 28 -13.15 -9.84 -2.29
CA PRO A 28 -11.70 -9.87 -2.36
C PRO A 28 -11.02 -8.51 -2.58
N LEU A 29 -11.74 -7.51 -3.13
CA LEU A 29 -11.20 -6.14 -3.28
C LEU A 29 -10.89 -5.48 -1.94
N ILE A 30 -11.52 -5.90 -0.85
CA ILE A 30 -11.18 -5.43 0.51
C ILE A 30 -9.70 -5.68 0.81
N LEU A 31 -9.15 -6.83 0.42
CA LEU A 31 -7.73 -7.14 0.64
C LEU A 31 -6.82 -6.10 0.00
N PHE A 32 -7.14 -5.66 -1.21
CA PHE A 32 -6.35 -4.66 -1.93
C PHE A 32 -6.44 -3.28 -1.28
N VAL A 33 -7.62 -2.90 -0.79
CA VAL A 33 -7.81 -1.67 0.00
C VAL A 33 -7.00 -1.72 1.29
N VAL A 34 -7.04 -2.84 2.01
CA VAL A 34 -6.27 -3.05 3.24
C VAL A 34 -4.77 -2.94 2.96
N VAL A 35 -4.27 -3.62 1.93
CA VAL A 35 -2.86 -3.51 1.51
C VAL A 35 -2.51 -2.06 1.22
N GLY A 36 -3.32 -1.37 0.41
CA GLY A 36 -3.12 0.04 0.09
C GLY A 36 -3.07 0.93 1.33
N SER A 37 -3.99 0.70 2.28
CA SER A 37 -4.05 1.49 3.52
C SER A 37 -2.87 1.29 4.48
N LEU A 38 -2.06 0.25 4.28
CA LEU A 38 -0.87 -0.02 5.08
C LEU A 38 0.43 0.38 4.38
N LEU A 39 0.41 0.55 3.04
CA LEU A 39 1.62 0.83 2.25
C LEU A 39 2.38 2.09 2.67
N PRO A 40 1.75 3.25 3.00
CA PRO A 40 2.50 4.43 3.42
C PRO A 40 3.41 4.19 4.62
N ASP A 41 2.97 3.36 5.57
CA ASP A 41 3.68 3.05 6.81
C ASP A 41 4.87 2.07 6.63
N ILE A 42 5.20 1.67 5.39
CA ILE A 42 6.39 0.86 5.12
C ILE A 42 7.69 1.58 5.51
N ASP A 43 7.66 2.91 5.57
CA ASP A 43 8.77 3.76 5.99
C ASP A 43 8.98 3.82 7.51
N HIS A 44 8.09 3.18 8.29
CA HIS A 44 8.15 3.17 9.75
C HIS A 44 8.53 1.80 10.28
N SER A 45 9.73 1.67 10.90
CA SER A 45 10.25 0.41 11.45
C SER A 45 9.36 -0.22 12.55
N GLY A 46 8.53 0.57 13.20
CA GLY A 46 7.55 0.11 14.20
C GLY A 46 6.23 -0.42 13.62
N SER A 47 5.92 -0.14 12.35
CA SER A 47 4.71 -0.62 11.68
C SER A 47 4.79 -2.12 11.35
N GLN A 48 3.65 -2.73 11.06
CA GLN A 48 3.62 -4.15 10.68
C GLN A 48 4.37 -4.40 9.36
N LEU A 49 4.16 -3.55 8.34
CA LEU A 49 4.89 -3.66 7.07
C LEU A 49 6.35 -3.24 7.19
N GLY A 50 6.66 -2.20 7.95
CA GLY A 50 8.04 -1.77 8.16
C GLY A 50 8.90 -2.81 8.88
N LYS A 51 8.31 -3.67 9.73
CA LYS A 51 9.01 -4.80 10.32
C LYS A 51 9.36 -5.89 9.31
N LEU A 52 8.54 -6.08 8.28
CA LEU A 52 8.82 -7.04 7.21
C LEU A 52 9.93 -6.54 6.27
N VAL A 53 10.07 -5.22 6.13
CA VAL A 53 11.02 -4.59 5.21
C VAL A 53 11.83 -3.51 5.95
N PRO A 54 12.64 -3.87 6.97
CA PRO A 54 13.26 -2.91 7.89
C PRO A 54 14.24 -1.93 7.22
N TRP A 55 14.78 -2.28 6.06
CA TRP A 55 15.68 -1.40 5.30
C TRP A 55 14.98 -0.19 4.68
N THR A 56 13.65 -0.19 4.53
CA THR A 56 12.91 0.96 4.00
C THR A 56 12.96 2.15 4.96
N SER A 57 12.91 1.90 6.27
CA SER A 57 13.02 2.94 7.30
C SER A 57 14.43 3.58 7.36
N LEU A 58 15.44 2.94 6.79
CA LEU A 58 16.80 3.50 6.66
C LEU A 58 16.90 4.46 5.47
N LEU A 59 16.09 4.26 4.44
CA LEU A 59 16.12 5.04 3.20
C LEU A 59 15.05 6.13 3.19
N LEU A 60 13.91 5.88 3.80
CA LEU A 60 12.74 6.74 3.78
C LEU A 60 12.50 7.31 5.17
N LYS A 61 12.39 8.63 5.25
CA LYS A 61 12.01 9.28 6.49
C LYS A 61 10.54 9.06 6.73
N HIS A 62 10.19 8.55 7.92
CA HIS A 62 8.79 8.38 8.32
C HIS A 62 7.98 9.68 8.16
N ARG A 63 6.82 9.56 7.53
CA ARG A 63 5.99 10.69 7.10
C ARG A 63 6.76 11.68 6.21
N GLY A 64 7.56 11.14 5.29
CA GLY A 64 8.27 11.87 4.25
C GLY A 64 7.56 11.73 2.89
N ALA A 65 8.33 11.28 1.88
CA ALA A 65 7.85 11.11 0.51
C ALA A 65 6.63 10.18 0.41
N THR A 66 6.61 9.09 1.18
CA THR A 66 5.52 8.10 1.22
C THR A 66 4.19 8.68 1.69
N HIS A 67 4.18 9.73 2.50
CA HIS A 67 2.98 10.39 3.00
C HIS A 67 2.68 11.70 2.25
N SER A 68 2.98 11.78 0.96
CA SER A 68 2.81 12.97 0.14
C SER A 68 1.83 12.76 -1.03
N LEU A 69 1.30 13.86 -1.56
CA LEU A 69 0.54 13.83 -2.82
C LEU A 69 1.36 13.29 -3.99
N VAL A 70 2.66 13.54 -3.99
CA VAL A 70 3.57 12.99 -5.02
C VAL A 70 3.50 11.47 -5.04
N ALA A 71 3.54 10.81 -3.87
CA ALA A 71 3.42 9.36 -3.79
C ALA A 71 2.05 8.86 -4.26
N VAL A 72 0.95 9.57 -3.91
CA VAL A 72 -0.40 9.23 -4.39
C VAL A 72 -0.48 9.32 -5.91
N ILE A 73 0.07 10.40 -6.50
CA ILE A 73 0.07 10.59 -7.96
C ILE A 73 0.93 9.53 -8.64
N LEU A 74 2.13 9.25 -8.12
CA LEU A 74 3.00 8.22 -8.68
C LEU A 74 2.35 6.83 -8.62
N LEU A 75 1.67 6.51 -7.51
CA LEU A 75 0.97 5.24 -7.39
C LEU A 75 -0.24 5.15 -8.34
N ALA A 76 -0.90 6.28 -8.67
CA ALA A 76 -2.00 6.33 -9.63
C ALA A 76 -1.56 6.05 -11.08
N ILE A 77 -0.26 6.21 -11.38
CA ILE A 77 0.28 5.93 -12.72
C ILE A 77 0.03 4.46 -13.11
N LEU A 78 0.21 3.52 -12.18
CA LEU A 78 0.03 2.09 -12.45
C LEU A 78 -1.40 1.75 -12.92
N PRO A 79 -2.48 2.02 -12.12
CA PRO A 79 -3.83 1.77 -12.58
C PRO A 79 -4.24 2.68 -13.75
N GLY A 80 -3.76 3.93 -13.79
CA GLY A 80 -4.03 4.85 -14.90
C GLY A 80 -3.50 4.33 -16.22
N VAL A 81 -2.24 3.93 -16.28
CA VAL A 81 -1.63 3.35 -17.49
C VAL A 81 -2.32 2.03 -17.83
N SER A 82 -2.60 1.16 -16.85
CA SER A 82 -3.32 -0.09 -17.10
C SER A 82 -4.70 0.11 -17.70
N SER A 83 -5.36 1.22 -17.40
CA SER A 83 -6.69 1.57 -17.93
C SER A 83 -6.64 2.15 -19.35
N LEU A 84 -5.54 2.84 -19.71
CA LEU A 84 -5.36 3.46 -21.02
C LEU A 84 -4.83 2.50 -22.08
N VAL A 85 -4.13 1.45 -21.66
CA VAL A 85 -3.45 0.54 -22.57
C VAL A 85 -4.21 -0.78 -22.67
N ASN A 86 -4.83 -1.00 -23.82
CA ASN A 86 -5.43 -2.29 -24.17
C ASN A 86 -4.38 -3.40 -24.42
N SER A 87 -3.09 -3.09 -24.38
CA SER A 87 -1.99 -4.03 -24.56
C SER A 87 -1.51 -4.53 -23.19
N GLN A 88 -1.88 -5.74 -22.83
CA GLN A 88 -1.39 -6.46 -21.66
C GLN A 88 0.14 -6.48 -21.60
N TRP A 89 0.81 -6.47 -22.75
CA TRP A 89 2.26 -6.48 -22.89
C TRP A 89 2.94 -5.19 -22.39
N LEU A 90 2.31 -4.04 -22.53
CA LEU A 90 2.91 -2.79 -22.07
C LEU A 90 2.87 -2.69 -20.53
N VAL A 91 1.78 -3.13 -19.92
CA VAL A 91 1.67 -3.21 -18.44
C VAL A 91 2.73 -4.16 -17.89
N VAL A 92 2.89 -5.32 -18.52
CA VAL A 92 3.91 -6.30 -18.18
C VAL A 92 5.32 -5.70 -18.35
N SER A 93 5.57 -4.99 -19.45
CA SER A 93 6.89 -4.37 -19.72
C SER A 93 7.23 -3.27 -18.72
N LEU A 94 6.28 -2.37 -18.40
CA LEU A 94 6.47 -1.32 -17.40
C LEU A 94 6.70 -1.89 -16.00
N PHE A 95 6.04 -2.99 -15.68
CA PHE A 95 6.23 -3.72 -14.45
C PHE A 95 7.65 -4.32 -14.37
N PHE A 96 8.15 -4.96 -15.44
CA PHE A 96 9.52 -5.46 -15.51
C PHE A 96 10.56 -4.34 -15.39
N LEU A 97 10.31 -3.19 -16.03
CA LEU A 97 11.18 -2.02 -15.92
C LEU A 97 11.20 -1.47 -14.48
N GLY A 98 10.07 -1.44 -13.80
CA GLY A 98 9.99 -1.06 -12.39
C GLY A 98 10.81 -1.98 -11.48
N LEU A 99 10.72 -3.29 -11.71
CA LEU A 99 11.50 -4.29 -10.96
C LEU A 99 12.99 -4.20 -11.26
N LEU A 100 13.36 -4.00 -12.52
CA LEU A 100 14.74 -3.77 -12.93
C LEU A 100 15.29 -2.51 -12.24
N GLY A 101 14.49 -1.45 -12.16
CA GLY A 101 14.82 -0.23 -11.40
C GLY A 101 15.07 -0.50 -9.93
N ILE A 102 14.19 -1.25 -9.26
CA ILE A 102 14.36 -1.65 -7.86
C ILE A 102 15.63 -2.50 -7.70
N TRP A 103 15.84 -3.47 -8.58
CA TRP A 103 17.05 -4.30 -8.57
C TRP A 103 18.32 -3.47 -8.75
N LEU A 104 18.35 -2.54 -9.69
CA LEU A 104 19.47 -1.61 -9.90
C LEU A 104 19.75 -0.77 -8.65
N VAL A 105 18.70 -0.22 -8.00
CA VAL A 105 18.84 0.54 -6.75
C VAL A 105 19.46 -0.35 -5.66
N LEU A 106 19.03 -1.59 -5.53
CA LEU A 106 19.59 -2.54 -4.56
C LEU A 106 21.07 -2.87 -4.86
N VAL A 107 21.44 -3.02 -6.13
CA VAL A 107 22.83 -3.26 -6.56
C VAL A 107 23.70 -2.04 -6.29
N VAL A 108 23.22 -0.83 -6.64
CA VAL A 108 23.94 0.44 -6.36
C VAL A 108 24.11 0.63 -4.86
N MET A 109 23.06 0.39 -4.07
CA MET A 109 23.12 0.47 -2.61
C MET A 109 24.13 -0.53 -2.04
N GLN A 110 24.18 -1.77 -2.56
CA GLN A 110 25.20 -2.75 -2.13
C GLN A 110 26.62 -2.34 -2.47
N THR A 111 26.84 -1.76 -3.67
CA THR A 111 28.17 -1.27 -4.06
C THR A 111 28.58 -0.09 -3.20
N PHE A 112 27.66 0.84 -2.91
CA PHE A 112 27.89 1.95 -2.00
C PHE A 112 28.19 1.48 -0.57
N LEU A 113 27.41 0.56 -0.02
CA LEU A 113 27.64 -0.03 1.31
C LEU A 113 28.96 -0.82 1.38
N ARG A 114 29.41 -1.43 0.28
CA ARG A 114 30.75 -2.07 0.20
C ARG A 114 31.89 -1.05 0.23
N GLN A 115 31.69 0.11 -0.38
CA GLN A 115 32.71 1.15 -0.48
C GLN A 115 32.87 1.93 0.84
N THR A 116 31.77 2.07 1.62
CA THR A 116 31.75 2.71 2.93
C THR A 116 32.15 1.80 4.09
N ARG A 117 32.59 0.57 3.81
CA ARG A 117 32.94 -0.50 4.79
C ARG A 117 33.98 -0.14 5.86
N LYS A 118 34.63 1.00 5.76
CA LYS A 118 35.54 1.47 6.84
C LYS A 118 34.80 2.04 8.07
N LEU A 119 33.46 2.21 8.00
CA LEU A 119 32.67 2.92 9.02
C LEU A 119 31.44 2.16 9.58
N THR A 120 31.11 0.96 9.10
CA THR A 120 29.87 0.29 9.55
C THR A 120 30.10 -1.11 10.10
N VAL A 121 29.49 -1.36 11.26
CA VAL A 121 29.34 -2.68 11.89
C VAL A 121 28.73 -3.65 10.88
N ASN A 122 29.31 -4.84 10.74
CA ASN A 122 28.81 -5.92 9.87
C ASN A 122 27.49 -6.50 10.42
N PHE A 123 26.35 -5.92 10.06
CA PHE A 123 25.03 -6.44 10.45
C PHE A 123 24.70 -7.79 9.77
N PHE A 124 25.26 -8.07 8.60
CA PHE A 124 25.00 -9.31 7.87
C PHE A 124 26.28 -9.92 7.29
N SER A 125 26.42 -11.22 7.40
CA SER A 125 27.47 -11.96 6.69
C SER A 125 27.21 -11.95 5.18
N GLN A 126 28.25 -12.17 4.37
CA GLN A 126 28.13 -12.25 2.90
C GLN A 126 27.17 -13.38 2.45
N ALA A 127 27.12 -14.47 3.21
CA ALA A 127 26.23 -15.60 2.96
C ALA A 127 24.75 -15.20 3.19
N GLN A 128 24.46 -14.46 4.25
CA GLN A 128 23.12 -13.95 4.53
C GLN A 128 22.66 -12.96 3.47
N LEU A 129 23.54 -12.06 3.00
CA LEU A 129 23.21 -11.13 1.91
C LEU A 129 22.89 -11.87 0.59
N ARG A 130 23.65 -12.91 0.24
CA ARG A 130 23.36 -13.75 -0.94
C ARG A 130 22.06 -14.50 -0.80
N LEU A 131 21.78 -15.04 0.40
CA LEU A 131 20.52 -15.73 0.68
C LEU A 131 19.33 -14.78 0.54
N ILE A 132 19.41 -13.57 1.11
CA ILE A 132 18.37 -12.55 0.98
C ILE A 132 18.16 -12.19 -0.49
N GLN A 133 19.21 -12.02 -1.29
CA GLN A 133 19.12 -11.75 -2.72
C GLN A 133 18.44 -12.89 -3.47
N LEU A 134 18.78 -14.15 -3.16
CA LEU A 134 18.16 -15.32 -3.77
C LEU A 134 16.66 -15.40 -3.42
N VAL A 135 16.31 -15.20 -2.15
CA VAL A 135 14.91 -15.21 -1.69
C VAL A 135 14.11 -14.09 -2.34
N VAL A 136 14.67 -12.88 -2.43
CA VAL A 136 14.04 -11.76 -3.13
C VAL A 136 13.87 -12.07 -4.62
N LEU A 137 14.88 -12.63 -5.26
CA LEU A 137 14.82 -13.01 -6.69
C LEU A 137 13.76 -14.09 -6.93
N VAL A 138 13.75 -15.15 -6.13
CA VAL A 138 12.75 -16.23 -6.25
C VAL A 138 11.35 -15.72 -5.96
N GLY A 139 11.19 -14.87 -4.92
CA GLY A 139 9.92 -14.22 -4.61
C GLY A 139 9.44 -13.31 -5.75
N LEU A 140 10.33 -12.56 -6.36
CA LEU A 140 10.04 -11.73 -7.53
C LEU A 140 9.61 -12.55 -8.74
N ILE A 141 10.31 -13.65 -9.02
CA ILE A 141 9.95 -14.56 -10.12
C ILE A 141 8.57 -15.20 -9.86
N GLY A 142 8.34 -15.72 -8.66
CA GLY A 142 7.06 -16.32 -8.27
C GLY A 142 5.90 -15.32 -8.35
N TRP A 143 6.13 -14.09 -7.89
CA TRP A 143 5.17 -13.00 -7.97
C TRP A 143 4.90 -12.59 -9.42
N LEU A 144 5.93 -12.52 -10.27
CA LEU A 144 5.81 -12.25 -11.70
C LEU A 144 4.99 -13.32 -12.43
N VAL A 145 5.27 -14.58 -12.14
CA VAL A 145 4.52 -15.71 -12.68
C VAL A 145 3.06 -15.65 -12.25
N SER A 146 2.80 -15.36 -10.98
CA SER A 146 1.44 -15.21 -10.45
C SER A 146 0.71 -14.03 -11.09
N ILE A 147 1.37 -12.88 -11.25
CA ILE A 147 0.80 -11.72 -11.96
C ILE A 147 0.56 -12.06 -13.43
N TYR A 148 1.50 -12.71 -14.10
CA TYR A 148 1.35 -13.11 -15.50
C TYR A 148 0.08 -13.95 -15.68
N PHE A 149 -0.12 -14.99 -14.87
CA PHE A 149 -1.33 -15.82 -14.93
C PHE A 149 -2.60 -15.08 -14.52
N PHE A 150 -2.51 -14.14 -13.57
CA PHE A 150 -3.67 -13.40 -13.06
C PHE A 150 -4.03 -12.20 -13.93
N VAL A 151 -3.04 -11.48 -14.47
CA VAL A 151 -3.24 -10.30 -15.36
C VAL A 151 -3.74 -10.69 -16.73
N LEU A 152 -3.36 -11.86 -17.23
CA LEU A 152 -3.80 -12.31 -18.54
C LEU A 152 -5.28 -12.68 -18.59
N GLN A 153 -5.96 -12.83 -17.46
CA GLN A 153 -7.32 -13.36 -17.45
C GLN A 153 -8.43 -12.39 -17.01
N SER A 154 -8.15 -11.17 -16.49
CA SER A 154 -9.29 -10.38 -16.01
C SER A 154 -9.07 -8.87 -15.91
N ASP A 155 -10.16 -8.10 -16.18
CA ASP A 155 -10.33 -6.69 -15.84
C ASP A 155 -10.21 -6.44 -14.32
N ASN A 156 -10.30 -7.48 -13.51
CA ASN A 156 -10.21 -7.48 -12.06
C ASN A 156 -8.87 -6.95 -11.51
N VAL A 157 -7.76 -7.10 -12.26
CA VAL A 157 -6.45 -6.58 -11.83
C VAL A 157 -6.40 -5.06 -11.88
N ARG A 158 -6.96 -4.45 -12.92
CA ARG A 158 -7.05 -2.98 -12.99
C ARG A 158 -7.84 -2.46 -11.81
N LEU A 159 -8.96 -3.10 -11.51
CA LEU A 159 -9.81 -2.76 -10.38
C LEU A 159 -9.03 -2.91 -9.07
N ALA A 160 -8.33 -4.03 -8.88
CA ALA A 160 -7.49 -4.26 -7.70
C ALA A 160 -6.44 -3.16 -7.49
N LEU A 161 -5.75 -2.72 -8.56
CA LEU A 161 -4.78 -1.62 -8.50
C LEU A 161 -5.43 -0.28 -8.10
N TRP A 162 -6.65 0.01 -8.60
CA TRP A 162 -7.40 1.17 -8.16
C TRP A 162 -7.78 1.11 -6.69
N PHE A 163 -8.12 -0.08 -6.18
CA PHE A 163 -8.43 -0.26 -4.76
C PHE A 163 -7.19 -0.14 -3.86
N VAL A 164 -6.01 -0.59 -4.31
CA VAL A 164 -4.74 -0.32 -3.62
C VAL A 164 -4.48 1.19 -3.57
N TRP A 165 -4.62 1.88 -4.70
CA TRP A 165 -4.46 3.33 -4.76
C TRP A 165 -5.43 4.07 -3.85
N LEU A 166 -6.70 3.67 -3.85
CA LEU A 166 -7.73 4.23 -2.98
C LEU A 166 -7.39 4.04 -1.50
N GLY A 167 -6.99 2.82 -1.11
CA GLY A 167 -6.56 2.52 0.25
C GLY A 167 -5.38 3.40 0.69
N TYR A 168 -4.42 3.60 -0.21
CA TYR A 168 -3.28 4.49 0.04
C TYR A 168 -3.71 5.94 0.28
N GLY A 169 -4.58 6.47 -0.57
CA GLY A 169 -5.13 7.81 -0.40
C GLY A 169 -5.91 7.99 0.91
N LEU A 170 -6.73 6.99 1.26
CA LEU A 170 -7.49 6.98 2.51
C LEU A 170 -6.61 6.92 3.77
N HIS A 171 -5.43 6.26 3.69
CA HIS A 171 -4.45 6.34 4.77
C HIS A 171 -4.00 7.80 5.00
N LEU A 172 -3.65 8.51 3.93
CA LEU A 172 -3.24 9.92 4.03
C LEU A 172 -4.36 10.80 4.57
N VAL A 173 -5.61 10.54 4.17
CA VAL A 173 -6.78 11.22 4.74
C VAL A 173 -6.90 10.96 6.24
N GLY A 174 -6.73 9.70 6.68
CA GLY A 174 -6.72 9.36 8.09
C GLY A 174 -5.63 10.10 8.88
N ASP A 175 -4.42 10.17 8.34
CA ASP A 175 -3.33 10.91 8.98
C ASP A 175 -3.51 12.43 8.94
N PHE A 176 -4.17 12.96 7.89
CA PHE A 176 -4.54 14.37 7.83
C PHE A 176 -5.51 14.79 8.93
N LEU A 177 -6.36 13.88 9.42
CA LEU A 177 -7.24 14.14 10.55
C LEU A 177 -6.48 14.25 11.88
N THR A 178 -5.25 13.74 11.96
CA THR A 178 -4.46 13.74 13.20
C THR A 178 -3.70 15.06 13.40
N LYS A 179 -3.29 15.30 14.65
CA LYS A 179 -2.44 16.47 15.01
C LYS A 179 -1.06 16.44 14.34
N GLU A 180 -0.57 15.27 13.99
CA GLU A 180 0.75 15.11 13.41
C GLU A 180 0.78 15.50 11.93
N GLY A 181 -0.36 15.39 11.23
CA GLY A 181 -0.53 15.79 9.85
C GLY A 181 0.34 15.03 8.85
N VAL A 182 0.25 15.43 7.59
CA VAL A 182 0.96 14.84 6.44
C VAL A 182 1.70 15.91 5.63
N PRO A 183 2.90 15.62 5.10
CA PRO A 183 3.67 16.54 4.25
C PRO A 183 3.17 16.47 2.79
N TRP A 184 1.95 16.93 2.54
CA TRP A 184 1.30 16.83 1.22
C TRP A 184 2.18 17.32 0.08
N LEU A 185 2.92 18.41 0.31
CA LEU A 185 3.74 19.09 -0.69
C LEU A 185 5.23 18.70 -0.56
N TRP A 186 5.52 17.43 -0.21
CA TRP A 186 6.90 16.99 -0.23
C TRP A 186 7.56 17.31 -1.60
N PRO A 187 8.82 17.83 -1.67
CA PRO A 187 9.87 17.81 -0.62
C PRO A 187 9.80 18.97 0.40
N LEU A 188 8.78 19.83 0.37
CA LEU A 188 8.60 20.84 1.40
C LEU A 188 8.34 20.17 2.76
N LYS A 189 8.95 20.74 3.81
CA LYS A 189 8.89 20.16 5.17
C LYS A 189 7.58 20.49 5.91
N GLN A 190 6.73 21.31 5.30
CA GLN A 190 5.47 21.75 5.89
C GLN A 190 4.48 20.58 5.98
N LYS A 191 3.88 20.42 7.15
CA LYS A 191 2.84 19.42 7.40
C LYS A 191 1.48 20.09 7.47
N PHE A 192 0.49 19.41 6.93
CA PHE A 192 -0.91 19.84 6.90
C PHE A 192 -1.75 18.81 7.65
N GLY A 193 -2.68 19.26 8.46
CA GLY A 193 -3.58 18.39 9.22
C GLY A 193 -4.68 19.20 9.91
N LEU A 194 -5.83 18.60 10.10
CA LEU A 194 -6.97 19.22 10.82
C LEU A 194 -6.77 19.22 12.33
N GLY A 195 -5.89 18.37 12.85
CA GLY A 195 -5.59 18.32 14.28
C GLY A 195 -6.73 17.81 15.18
N LEU A 196 -7.73 17.16 14.58
CA LEU A 196 -8.93 16.69 15.29
C LEU A 196 -8.63 15.49 16.20
N LEU A 197 -7.71 14.63 15.79
CA LEU A 197 -7.41 13.39 16.47
C LEU A 197 -5.98 13.38 17.01
N VAL A 198 -5.80 12.80 18.18
CA VAL A 198 -4.47 12.47 18.72
C VAL A 198 -4.22 10.99 18.46
N THR A 199 -3.11 10.65 17.80
CA THR A 199 -2.75 9.24 17.52
C THR A 199 -2.69 8.42 18.80
N GLY A 200 -3.47 7.33 18.84
CA GLY A 200 -3.67 6.50 20.04
C GLY A 200 -4.58 7.10 21.11
N GLY A 201 -5.13 8.30 20.88
CA GLY A 201 -6.03 8.97 21.81
C GLY A 201 -7.44 8.38 21.88
N PHE A 202 -8.23 8.85 22.86
CA PHE A 202 -9.58 8.35 23.09
C PHE A 202 -10.51 8.54 21.89
N LEU A 203 -10.52 9.74 21.29
CA LEU A 203 -11.38 10.04 20.14
C LEU A 203 -11.04 9.18 18.91
N GLU A 204 -9.76 8.93 18.65
CA GLU A 204 -9.35 8.04 17.57
C GLU A 204 -9.80 6.59 17.81
N LYS A 205 -9.69 6.11 19.05
CA LYS A 205 -10.16 4.76 19.42
C LYS A 205 -11.67 4.63 19.29
N LEU A 206 -12.40 5.66 19.71
CA LEU A 206 -13.87 5.70 19.59
C LEU A 206 -14.30 5.70 18.11
N LEU A 207 -13.66 6.53 17.28
CA LEU A 207 -13.89 6.54 15.84
C LEU A 207 -13.59 5.16 15.21
N GLY A 208 -12.43 4.59 15.52
CA GLY A 208 -12.04 3.27 15.05
C GLY A 208 -13.04 2.18 15.44
N PHE A 209 -13.52 2.20 16.68
CA PHE A 209 -14.54 1.27 17.15
C PHE A 209 -15.86 1.41 16.36
N GLY A 210 -16.33 2.63 16.14
CA GLY A 210 -17.52 2.90 15.34
C GLY A 210 -17.38 2.42 13.90
N LEU A 211 -16.21 2.65 13.26
CA LEU A 211 -15.92 2.18 11.91
C LEU A 211 -15.89 0.64 11.83
N TRP A 212 -15.37 -0.04 12.86
CA TRP A 212 -15.39 -1.51 12.91
C TRP A 212 -16.78 -2.07 13.07
N ILE A 213 -17.64 -1.45 13.92
CA ILE A 213 -19.05 -1.83 14.03
C ILE A 213 -19.75 -1.68 12.68
N PHE A 214 -19.54 -0.55 12.00
CA PHE A 214 -20.08 -0.31 10.66
C PHE A 214 -19.63 -1.39 9.67
N ASN A 215 -18.34 -1.69 9.62
CA ASN A 215 -17.78 -2.72 8.72
C ASN A 215 -18.39 -4.11 8.98
N ILE A 216 -18.50 -4.51 10.25
CA ILE A 216 -19.09 -5.81 10.64
C ILE A 216 -20.56 -5.86 10.26
N TYR A 217 -21.33 -4.82 10.58
CA TYR A 217 -22.74 -4.73 10.24
C TYR A 217 -22.96 -4.79 8.71
N TRP A 218 -22.12 -4.06 7.97
CA TRP A 218 -22.21 -4.02 6.53
C TRP A 218 -21.87 -5.39 5.90
N LEU A 219 -20.82 -6.06 6.36
CA LEU A 219 -20.47 -7.41 5.92
C LEU A 219 -21.59 -8.41 6.24
N TYR A 220 -22.26 -8.23 7.37
CA TYR A 220 -23.45 -9.03 7.69
C TYR A 220 -24.58 -8.82 6.68
N LEU A 221 -24.86 -7.58 6.29
CA LEU A 221 -25.88 -7.28 5.27
C LEU A 221 -25.51 -7.90 3.92
N VAL A 222 -24.23 -7.77 3.50
CA VAL A 222 -23.75 -8.41 2.26
C VAL A 222 -23.90 -9.92 2.30
N TRP A 223 -23.61 -10.53 3.42
CA TRP A 223 -23.80 -11.98 3.59
C TRP A 223 -25.25 -12.41 3.40
N GLN A 224 -26.21 -11.60 3.80
CA GLN A 224 -27.63 -11.91 3.64
C GLN A 224 -28.18 -11.67 2.24
N THR A 225 -27.53 -10.85 1.43
CA THR A 225 -28.00 -10.48 0.09
C THR A 225 -27.10 -11.11 -0.96
N GLU A 226 -27.52 -12.23 -1.57
CA GLU A 226 -26.81 -12.90 -2.67
C GLU A 226 -26.52 -11.96 -3.86
N SER A 227 -27.30 -10.87 -3.98
CA SER A 227 -27.18 -9.88 -5.05
C SER A 227 -25.89 -9.03 -5.05
N TYR A 228 -25.12 -9.04 -3.95
CA TYR A 228 -23.85 -8.30 -3.86
C TYR A 228 -22.61 -9.12 -4.28
N TRP A 229 -22.79 -10.38 -4.62
CA TRP A 229 -21.71 -11.20 -5.15
C TRP A 229 -21.65 -11.04 -6.67
N ILE A 230 -20.55 -10.50 -7.19
CA ILE A 230 -20.27 -10.60 -8.62
C ILE A 230 -19.90 -12.07 -8.86
N SER A 231 -20.73 -12.78 -9.62
CA SER A 231 -20.35 -14.08 -10.17
C SER A 231 -19.19 -13.83 -11.15
N LEU A 232 -18.12 -14.60 -11.00
CA LEU A 232 -16.96 -14.60 -11.90
C LEU A 232 -17.21 -15.60 -13.05
N ASP A 233 -18.42 -15.59 -13.63
CA ASP A 233 -18.72 -16.40 -14.80
C ASP A 233 -18.13 -15.78 -16.06
#